data_25fb09d61e9bb34b919e0d29ccc20a81
#
_entry.id   25fb09d61e9bb34b919e0d29ccc20a81
#
_cell.length_a   1.000
_cell.length_b   1.000
_cell.length_c   1.000
_cell.angle_alpha   90.00
_cell.angle_beta   90.00
_cell.angle_gamma   90.00
#
_symmetry.space_group_name_H-M   'P 1'
#
loop_
_entity.id
_entity.type
_entity.pdbx_description
1 polymer ?
#
loop_
_entity_poly.entity_id
_entity_poly.type
_entity_poly.pdbx_seq_one_letter_code
_entity_poly.pdbx_strand_id
1 'polypeptide(L)'
;MATIESRISKSKIRDEIESDYTAPAVNTGVGYVDEKGRKLVEMQEKMRSAARFSELEDKMSRDNLEKSLFESKPNFVGPKSSSSSTPDYSNLINAGMQTVDWEGRKDNQGNLAVYKLPSGDQGGSYEVAGINDRYHPEAFKRISALPPQERAKAAAEYIQGYTAPLVEKLPQALQPFTQDLAFNRGLGGATKYIQQGLNALGQNVAVDGGMGPKTLQAINQVEPRSLMREASKAQLDDEYRRASENPERKKFIGGLESRIRNRLAIFGGG
;
A
#
# COMPACT_ATOMS: atom_id res chain seq x y z
N MET A 1 -12.29 5.03 22.89
CA MET A 1 -12.98 3.87 23.54
C MET A 1 -12.90 2.71 22.57
N ALA A 2 -12.19 1.63 22.91
CA ALA A 2 -12.18 0.41 22.11
C ALA A 2 -13.57 -0.23 22.21
N THR A 3 -14.19 -0.54 21.08
CA THR A 3 -15.52 -1.15 21.02
C THR A 3 -15.53 -2.52 21.69
N ILE A 4 -16.69 -2.94 22.21
CA ILE A 4 -16.88 -4.25 22.87
C ILE A 4 -16.43 -5.40 21.96
N GLU A 5 -16.63 -5.28 20.65
CA GLU A 5 -16.17 -6.26 19.64
C GLU A 5 -14.65 -6.44 19.60
N SER A 6 -13.85 -5.39 19.78
CA SER A 6 -12.40 -5.51 19.85
C SER A 6 -11.91 -6.22 21.12
N ARG A 7 -12.69 -6.14 22.21
CA ARG A 7 -12.38 -6.85 23.47
C ARG A 7 -12.73 -8.33 23.39
N ILE A 8 -13.85 -8.69 22.74
CA ILE A 8 -14.29 -10.08 22.54
C ILE A 8 -13.30 -10.82 21.63
N SER A 9 -12.80 -10.15 20.57
CA SER A 9 -11.80 -10.71 19.67
C SER A 9 -10.48 -11.03 20.40
N LYS A 10 -10.02 -10.11 21.26
CA LYS A 10 -8.77 -10.30 22.03
C LYS A 10 -8.87 -11.41 23.07
N SER A 11 -10.03 -11.61 23.71
CA SER A 11 -10.22 -12.70 24.64
C SER A 11 -10.23 -14.07 23.94
N LYS A 12 -10.91 -14.18 22.79
CA LYS A 12 -10.92 -15.41 21.98
C LYS A 12 -9.54 -15.84 21.51
N ILE A 13 -8.70 -14.90 21.08
CA ILE A 13 -7.32 -15.20 20.67
C ILE A 13 -6.50 -15.70 21.86
N ARG A 14 -6.70 -15.12 23.04
CA ARG A 14 -6.03 -15.54 24.25
C ARG A 14 -6.40 -16.98 24.64
N ASP A 15 -7.69 -17.30 24.57
CA ASP A 15 -8.24 -18.61 24.88
C ASP A 15 -7.79 -19.67 23.85
N GLU A 16 -7.66 -19.33 22.57
CA GLU A 16 -7.12 -20.21 21.54
C GLU A 16 -5.61 -20.48 21.72
N ILE A 17 -4.84 -19.46 22.09
CA ILE A 17 -3.41 -19.60 22.37
C ILE A 17 -3.18 -20.44 23.64
N GLU A 18 -4.01 -20.28 24.67
CA GLU A 18 -3.92 -21.04 25.90
C GLU A 18 -4.40 -22.50 25.72
N SER A 19 -5.34 -22.79 24.80
CA SER A 19 -5.83 -24.15 24.53
C SER A 19 -4.89 -25.02 23.70
N ASP A 20 -4.11 -24.39 22.80
CA ASP A 20 -3.11 -25.11 21.96
C ASP A 20 -1.76 -25.35 22.68
N TYR A 21 -1.59 -24.78 23.87
CA TYR A 21 -0.38 -24.90 24.64
C TYR A 21 -0.41 -26.12 25.58
N THR A 22 -0.49 -27.32 25.03
CA THR A 22 0.07 -28.49 25.71
C THR A 22 1.58 -28.49 25.42
N ALA A 23 2.36 -27.99 26.38
CA ALA A 23 3.80 -28.03 26.28
C ALA A 23 4.26 -29.46 25.97
N PRO A 24 5.01 -29.68 24.86
CA PRO A 24 5.63 -30.98 24.68
C PRO A 24 6.53 -31.22 25.87
N ALA A 25 6.38 -32.37 26.54
CA ALA A 25 7.24 -32.77 27.59
C ALA A 25 8.68 -32.69 27.07
N VAL A 26 9.44 -31.72 27.55
CA VAL A 26 10.85 -31.60 27.24
C VAL A 26 11.53 -32.79 27.90
N ASN A 27 11.91 -33.75 27.07
CA ASN A 27 12.77 -34.84 27.50
C ASN A 27 14.15 -34.25 27.79
N THR A 28 14.34 -33.77 29.04
CA THR A 28 15.61 -33.26 29.53
C THR A 28 16.49 -34.47 29.80
N GLY A 29 17.21 -34.92 28.78
CA GLY A 29 18.41 -35.70 28.97
C GLY A 29 19.38 -34.90 29.84
N VAL A 30 19.43 -35.27 31.11
CA VAL A 30 20.45 -35.02 32.12
C VAL A 30 21.37 -33.82 31.88
N GLY A 31 21.02 -32.71 32.52
CA GLY A 31 21.89 -31.54 32.71
C GLY A 31 21.26 -30.65 33.77
N TYR A 32 21.94 -30.44 34.89
CA TYR A 32 21.54 -29.53 35.96
C TYR A 32 21.51 -28.10 35.37
N VAL A 33 20.31 -27.61 35.02
CA VAL A 33 20.12 -26.22 34.58
C VAL A 33 20.06 -25.38 35.85
N ASP A 34 21.05 -24.54 36.04
CA ASP A 34 21.08 -23.58 37.14
C ASP A 34 19.92 -22.57 37.06
N GLU A 35 19.71 -21.84 38.15
CA GLU A 35 18.62 -20.82 38.20
C GLU A 35 18.71 -19.79 37.10
N LYS A 36 19.92 -19.48 36.60
CA LYS A 36 20.18 -18.54 35.52
C LYS A 36 19.76 -19.09 34.18
N GLY A 37 20.01 -20.39 33.94
CA GLY A 37 19.54 -21.09 32.73
C GLY A 37 18.02 -21.22 32.67
N ARG A 38 17.35 -21.49 33.83
CA ARG A 38 15.88 -21.52 33.90
C ARG A 38 15.27 -20.13 33.55
N LYS A 39 15.81 -19.05 34.11
CA LYS A 39 15.36 -17.67 33.79
C LYS A 39 15.58 -17.32 32.33
N LEU A 40 16.66 -17.79 31.72
CA LEU A 40 16.95 -17.58 30.31
C LEU A 40 15.93 -18.30 29.39
N VAL A 41 15.61 -19.56 29.71
CA VAL A 41 14.60 -20.34 28.97
C VAL A 41 13.23 -19.69 29.11
N GLU A 42 12.82 -19.31 30.32
CA GLU A 42 11.54 -18.62 30.56
C GLU A 42 11.46 -17.29 29.82
N MET A 43 12.56 -16.54 29.77
CA MET A 43 12.62 -15.28 29.00
C MET A 43 12.53 -15.51 27.48
N GLN A 44 13.19 -16.58 26.97
CA GLN A 44 13.09 -16.96 25.55
C GLN A 44 11.69 -17.41 25.16
N GLU A 45 11.00 -18.17 26.05
CA GLU A 45 9.61 -18.58 25.83
C GLU A 45 8.65 -17.38 25.84
N LYS A 46 8.83 -16.42 26.77
CA LYS A 46 8.07 -15.17 26.78
C LYS A 46 8.29 -14.33 25.53
N MET A 47 9.51 -14.29 25.01
CA MET A 47 9.83 -13.58 23.76
C MET A 47 9.21 -14.27 22.53
N ARG A 48 9.23 -15.63 22.50
CA ARG A 48 8.60 -16.41 21.40
C ARG A 48 7.08 -16.27 21.41
N SER A 49 6.45 -16.30 22.58
CA SER A 49 4.99 -16.10 22.70
C SER A 49 4.58 -14.68 22.35
N ALA A 50 5.36 -13.66 22.73
CA ALA A 50 5.11 -12.27 22.33
C ALA A 50 5.27 -12.08 20.81
N ALA A 51 6.26 -12.72 20.18
CA ALA A 51 6.43 -12.68 18.74
C ALA A 51 5.27 -13.35 17.99
N ARG A 52 4.82 -14.54 18.44
CA ARG A 52 3.64 -15.21 17.88
C ARG A 52 2.36 -14.41 18.06
N PHE A 53 2.18 -13.75 19.20
CA PHE A 53 1.03 -12.88 19.45
C PHE A 53 1.02 -11.70 18.49
N SER A 54 2.18 -11.06 18.27
CA SER A 54 2.33 -9.99 17.30
C SER A 54 2.04 -10.45 15.85
N GLU A 55 2.50 -11.65 15.47
CA GLU A 55 2.19 -12.23 14.15
C GLU A 55 0.69 -12.51 13.95
N LEU A 56 0.00 -12.99 15.00
CA LEU A 56 -1.43 -13.24 14.96
C LEU A 56 -2.23 -11.92 14.92
N GLU A 57 -1.83 -10.91 15.68
CA GLU A 57 -2.45 -9.58 15.58
C GLU A 57 -2.26 -8.96 14.19
N ASP A 58 -1.06 -9.07 13.62
CA ASP A 58 -0.76 -8.59 12.26
C ASP A 58 -1.55 -9.38 11.20
N LYS A 59 -1.74 -10.69 11.36
CA LYS A 59 -2.55 -11.53 10.47
C LYS A 59 -4.03 -11.19 10.57
N MET A 60 -4.58 -11.07 11.77
CA MET A 60 -6.00 -10.69 11.98
C MET A 60 -6.29 -9.27 11.50
N SER A 61 -5.34 -8.35 11.67
CA SER A 61 -5.45 -7.00 11.10
C SER A 61 -5.50 -7.05 9.58
N ARG A 62 -4.68 -7.90 8.97
CA ARG A 62 -4.65 -8.16 7.53
C ARG A 62 -5.95 -8.75 7.02
N ASP A 63 -6.43 -9.84 7.64
CA ASP A 63 -7.67 -10.53 7.25
C ASP A 63 -8.89 -9.61 7.39
N ASN A 64 -8.96 -8.81 8.45
CA ASN A 64 -10.01 -7.81 8.64
C ASN A 64 -9.92 -6.67 7.63
N LEU A 65 -8.72 -6.27 7.26
CA LEU A 65 -8.48 -5.26 6.25
C LEU A 65 -8.82 -5.77 4.85
N GLU A 66 -8.40 -6.99 4.49
CA GLU A 66 -8.81 -7.66 3.26
C GLU A 66 -10.32 -7.72 3.15
N LYS A 67 -10.99 -8.17 4.20
CA LYS A 67 -12.45 -8.20 4.27
C LYS A 67 -13.07 -6.83 4.09
N SER A 68 -12.54 -5.82 4.77
CA SER A 68 -12.97 -4.42 4.65
C SER A 68 -12.71 -3.83 3.26
N LEU A 69 -11.59 -4.19 2.62
CA LEU A 69 -11.20 -3.67 1.31
C LEU A 69 -11.96 -4.34 0.16
N PHE A 70 -12.25 -5.65 0.28
CA PHE A 70 -12.63 -6.46 -0.86
C PHE A 70 -14.04 -7.06 -0.74
N GLU A 71 -14.61 -7.17 0.46
CA GLU A 71 -15.93 -7.75 0.69
C GLU A 71 -17.02 -6.72 1.00
N SER A 72 -16.67 -5.57 1.60
CA SER A 72 -17.67 -4.53 1.90
C SER A 72 -17.86 -3.61 0.69
N LYS A 73 -19.15 -3.28 0.40
CA LYS A 73 -19.44 -2.13 -0.47
C LYS A 73 -18.80 -0.91 0.18
N PRO A 74 -18.02 -0.11 -0.54
CA PRO A 74 -17.36 1.05 0.05
C PRO A 74 -18.43 2.02 0.57
N ASN A 75 -18.55 2.13 1.89
CA ASN A 75 -19.18 3.30 2.51
C ASN A 75 -18.15 4.45 2.39
N PHE A 76 -18.07 5.01 1.20
CA PHE A 76 -17.26 6.20 0.96
C PHE A 76 -17.94 7.38 1.62
N VAL A 77 -17.47 7.77 2.80
CA VAL A 77 -17.70 9.10 3.35
C VAL A 77 -16.59 9.98 2.78
N GLY A 78 -16.74 10.37 1.52
CA GLY A 78 -15.95 11.45 0.94
C GLY A 78 -16.26 12.77 1.66
N PRO A 79 -15.36 13.75 1.62
CA PRO A 79 -15.67 15.08 2.12
C PRO A 79 -16.95 15.54 1.45
N LYS A 80 -17.94 15.99 2.25
CA LYS A 80 -19.19 16.59 1.75
C LYS A 80 -18.83 17.85 0.95
N SER A 81 -18.59 17.70 -0.36
CA SER A 81 -18.52 18.81 -1.27
C SER A 81 -19.90 19.03 -1.88
N SER A 82 -20.37 20.24 -1.76
CA SER A 82 -21.53 20.78 -2.44
C SER A 82 -21.48 20.45 -3.92
N SER A 83 -22.52 19.86 -4.47
CA SER A 83 -22.92 19.76 -5.90
C SER A 83 -21.74 19.84 -6.90
N SER A 84 -21.04 18.74 -7.11
CA SER A 84 -20.21 18.57 -8.30
C SER A 84 -20.30 17.13 -8.77
N SER A 85 -20.52 16.96 -10.08
CA SER A 85 -20.38 15.71 -10.80
C SER A 85 -19.05 15.03 -10.39
N THR A 86 -19.09 13.72 -10.13
CA THR A 86 -17.86 12.93 -9.89
C THR A 86 -16.86 13.24 -11.01
N PRO A 87 -15.59 13.54 -10.68
CA PRO A 87 -14.58 13.82 -11.69
C PRO A 87 -14.48 12.66 -12.68
N ASP A 88 -14.41 12.99 -13.96
CA ASP A 88 -14.16 11.99 -15.00
C ASP A 88 -12.70 11.53 -14.95
N TYR A 89 -12.45 10.43 -14.31
CA TYR A 89 -11.13 9.82 -14.20
C TYR A 89 -10.68 9.05 -15.45
N SER A 90 -11.52 8.92 -16.49
CA SER A 90 -11.05 8.47 -17.80
C SER A 90 -10.05 9.47 -18.41
N ASN A 91 -10.13 10.74 -18.00
CA ASN A 91 -9.10 11.73 -18.24
C ASN A 91 -7.94 11.55 -17.27
N LEU A 92 -6.78 11.14 -17.77
CA LEU A 92 -5.59 10.86 -16.98
C LEU A 92 -4.99 12.08 -16.26
N ILE A 93 -5.30 13.31 -16.70
CA ILE A 93 -4.96 14.51 -15.94
C ILE A 93 -5.78 14.58 -14.66
N ASN A 94 -7.09 14.27 -14.70
CA ASN A 94 -7.92 14.24 -13.50
C ASN A 94 -7.45 13.14 -12.53
N ALA A 95 -7.08 11.97 -13.05
CA ALA A 95 -6.46 10.92 -12.26
C ALA A 95 -5.12 11.37 -11.64
N GLY A 96 -4.31 12.11 -12.40
CA GLY A 96 -3.08 12.74 -11.94
C GLY A 96 -3.31 13.78 -10.84
N MET A 97 -4.35 14.62 -10.98
CA MET A 97 -4.76 15.57 -9.95
C MET A 97 -5.15 14.87 -8.63
N GLN A 98 -5.85 13.73 -8.73
CA GLN A 98 -6.17 12.92 -7.55
C GLN A 98 -4.90 12.35 -6.88
N THR A 99 -3.93 11.90 -7.68
CA THR A 99 -2.62 11.46 -7.17
C THR A 99 -1.89 12.63 -6.48
N VAL A 100 -1.88 13.81 -7.08
CA VAL A 100 -1.32 15.03 -6.47
C VAL A 100 -1.99 15.38 -5.16
N ASP A 101 -3.31 15.22 -5.07
CA ASP A 101 -4.07 15.47 -3.84
C ASP A 101 -3.67 14.53 -2.70
N TRP A 102 -3.34 13.29 -3.01
CA TRP A 102 -2.89 12.30 -2.02
C TRP A 102 -1.43 12.46 -1.60
N GLU A 103 -0.56 12.86 -2.53
CA GLU A 103 0.89 12.99 -2.28
C GLU A 103 1.28 14.40 -1.83
N GLY A 104 0.49 15.42 -2.22
CA GLY A 104 0.85 16.81 -2.06
C GLY A 104 0.52 17.36 -0.67
N ARG A 105 1.43 18.18 -0.15
CA ARG A 105 1.15 19.05 0.98
C ARG A 105 0.61 20.38 0.47
N LYS A 106 -0.33 20.96 1.20
CA LYS A 106 -0.93 22.26 0.83
C LYS A 106 -0.44 23.36 1.75
N ASP A 107 -0.27 24.55 1.20
CA ASP A 107 -0.02 25.76 1.97
C ASP A 107 -1.31 26.28 2.65
N ASN A 108 -1.20 27.37 3.40
CA ASN A 108 -2.33 27.96 4.11
C ASN A 108 -3.43 28.50 3.17
N GLN A 109 -3.16 28.62 1.87
CA GLN A 109 -4.10 29.06 0.85
C GLN A 109 -4.68 27.88 0.07
N GLY A 110 -4.32 26.65 0.40
CA GLY A 110 -4.77 25.42 -0.25
C GLY A 110 -4.02 25.06 -1.54
N ASN A 111 -2.95 25.78 -1.89
CA ASN A 111 -2.14 25.49 -3.07
C ASN A 111 -1.09 24.40 -2.76
N LEU A 112 -0.63 23.71 -3.80
CA LEU A 112 0.42 22.72 -3.69
C LEU A 112 1.75 23.36 -3.24
N ALA A 113 2.21 22.96 -2.06
CA ALA A 113 3.44 23.47 -1.46
C ALA A 113 4.69 22.73 -1.93
N VAL A 114 5.81 23.46 -2.01
CA VAL A 114 7.14 22.84 -2.04
C VAL A 114 7.51 22.51 -0.60
N TYR A 115 7.81 21.24 -0.33
CA TYR A 115 8.06 20.73 1.01
C TYR A 115 9.53 20.34 1.18
N LYS A 116 10.11 20.74 2.32
CA LYS A 116 11.44 20.29 2.72
C LYS A 116 11.34 18.91 3.38
N LEU A 117 12.04 17.94 2.84
CA LEU A 117 12.09 16.59 3.37
C LEU A 117 12.87 16.54 4.71
N PRO A 118 12.52 15.63 5.62
CA PRO A 118 13.28 15.40 6.84
C PRO A 118 14.73 15.03 6.54
N SER A 119 15.64 15.39 7.43
CA SER A 119 17.05 14.98 7.35
C SER A 119 17.15 13.46 7.35
N GLY A 120 17.90 12.92 6.39
CA GLY A 120 18.03 11.46 6.20
C GLY A 120 16.96 10.80 5.33
N ASP A 121 16.01 11.58 4.81
CA ASP A 121 15.10 11.09 3.78
C ASP A 121 15.87 10.71 2.51
N GLN A 122 15.52 9.55 1.93
CA GLN A 122 16.19 9.05 0.73
C GLN A 122 15.67 9.74 -0.56
N GLY A 123 14.60 10.52 -0.48
CA GLY A 123 14.00 11.27 -1.58
C GLY A 123 14.77 12.54 -1.98
N GLY A 124 15.76 12.98 -1.20
CA GLY A 124 16.51 14.21 -1.43
C GLY A 124 16.26 15.27 -0.37
N SER A 125 16.25 16.55 -0.76
CA SER A 125 16.09 17.69 0.15
C SER A 125 14.68 18.31 0.08
N TYR A 126 14.06 18.30 -1.08
CA TYR A 126 12.75 18.92 -1.33
C TYR A 126 11.88 18.09 -2.25
N GLU A 127 10.58 18.23 -2.08
CA GLU A 127 9.58 17.61 -2.96
C GLU A 127 8.37 18.52 -3.21
N VAL A 128 7.64 18.20 -4.28
CA VAL A 128 6.33 18.73 -4.60
C VAL A 128 5.46 17.58 -5.08
N ALA A 129 4.48 17.13 -4.29
CA ALA A 129 3.62 15.97 -4.58
C ALA A 129 4.42 14.70 -4.97
N GLY A 130 5.42 14.30 -4.18
CA GLY A 130 6.26 13.13 -4.44
C GLY A 130 7.30 13.32 -5.57
N ILE A 131 7.25 14.42 -6.31
CA ILE A 131 8.25 14.80 -7.31
C ILE A 131 9.39 15.49 -6.57
N ASN A 132 10.47 14.74 -6.30
CA ASN A 132 11.58 15.22 -5.47
C ASN A 132 12.82 15.60 -6.30
N ASP A 133 13.69 16.39 -5.68
CA ASP A 133 14.89 16.95 -6.31
C ASP A 133 15.99 15.91 -6.59
N ARG A 134 15.87 14.71 -6.03
CA ARG A 134 16.83 13.61 -6.23
C ARG A 134 16.50 12.71 -7.42
N TYR A 135 15.25 12.25 -7.49
CA TYR A 135 14.84 11.28 -8.51
C TYR A 135 14.16 11.91 -9.72
N HIS A 136 13.66 13.15 -9.57
CA HIS A 136 12.96 13.91 -10.61
C HIS A 136 13.50 15.35 -10.72
N PRO A 137 14.83 15.59 -10.78
CA PRO A 137 15.44 16.91 -10.59
C PRO A 137 14.90 17.97 -11.57
N GLU A 138 14.78 17.64 -12.84
CA GLU A 138 14.29 18.60 -13.86
C GLU A 138 12.81 18.92 -13.67
N ALA A 139 11.98 17.91 -13.38
CA ALA A 139 10.56 18.12 -13.12
C ALA A 139 10.35 18.93 -11.83
N PHE A 140 11.07 18.59 -10.75
CA PHE A 140 11.06 19.33 -9.50
C PHE A 140 11.42 20.80 -9.73
N LYS A 141 12.53 21.07 -10.39
CA LYS A 141 13.00 22.42 -10.70
C LYS A 141 11.95 23.24 -11.45
N ARG A 142 11.36 22.64 -12.49
CA ARG A 142 10.34 23.29 -13.31
C ARG A 142 9.07 23.58 -12.49
N ILE A 143 8.54 22.58 -11.77
CA ILE A 143 7.26 22.71 -11.06
C ILE A 143 7.41 23.59 -9.83
N SER A 144 8.49 23.48 -9.07
CA SER A 144 8.72 24.31 -7.88
C SER A 144 8.86 25.79 -8.20
N ALA A 145 9.33 26.15 -9.41
CA ALA A 145 9.48 27.52 -9.86
C ALA A 145 8.14 28.16 -10.31
N LEU A 146 7.07 27.38 -10.53
CA LEU A 146 5.76 27.90 -10.93
C LEU A 146 5.07 28.62 -9.76
N PRO A 147 4.14 29.56 -10.09
CA PRO A 147 3.19 30.09 -9.11
C PRO A 147 2.47 28.95 -8.38
N PRO A 148 2.21 29.06 -7.07
CA PRO A 148 1.59 27.97 -6.28
C PRO A 148 0.33 27.38 -6.89
N GLN A 149 -0.51 28.22 -7.51
CA GLN A 149 -1.80 27.83 -8.13
C GLN A 149 -1.63 26.94 -9.37
N GLU A 150 -0.47 26.99 -10.04
CA GLU A 150 -0.20 26.25 -11.27
C GLU A 150 0.49 24.90 -11.01
N ARG A 151 1.08 24.72 -9.82
CA ARG A 151 1.90 23.53 -9.49
C ARG A 151 1.13 22.24 -9.56
N ALA A 152 -0.11 22.22 -9.07
CA ALA A 152 -0.91 21.00 -9.03
C ALA A 152 -1.19 20.44 -10.43
N LYS A 153 -1.58 21.30 -11.38
CA LYS A 153 -1.79 20.90 -12.77
C LYS A 153 -0.49 20.45 -13.43
N ALA A 154 0.59 21.20 -13.25
CA ALA A 154 1.89 20.83 -13.82
C ALA A 154 2.44 19.51 -13.23
N ALA A 155 2.17 19.21 -11.95
CA ALA A 155 2.51 17.94 -11.33
C ALA A 155 1.67 16.79 -11.92
N ALA A 156 0.35 16.99 -12.12
CA ALA A 156 -0.52 15.99 -12.75
C ALA A 156 -0.10 15.68 -14.20
N GLU A 157 0.24 16.70 -14.99
CA GLU A 157 0.77 16.54 -16.34
C GLU A 157 2.12 15.76 -16.33
N TYR A 158 2.97 16.05 -15.36
CA TYR A 158 4.21 15.29 -15.19
C TYR A 158 3.95 13.82 -14.84
N ILE A 159 3.03 13.53 -13.92
CA ILE A 159 2.65 12.16 -13.53
C ILE A 159 2.14 11.39 -14.75
N GLN A 160 1.27 12.00 -15.54
CA GLN A 160 0.77 11.40 -16.78
C GLN A 160 1.93 11.07 -17.74
N GLY A 161 2.79 12.03 -18.05
CA GLY A 161 3.92 11.82 -18.96
C GLY A 161 4.92 10.77 -18.44
N TYR A 162 5.23 10.78 -17.14
CA TYR A 162 6.13 9.82 -16.52
C TYR A 162 5.60 8.38 -16.60
N THR A 163 4.29 8.19 -16.45
CA THR A 163 3.65 6.88 -16.43
C THR A 163 3.18 6.39 -17.80
N ALA A 164 3.10 7.28 -18.81
CA ALA A 164 2.63 7.00 -20.16
C ALA A 164 3.24 5.73 -20.80
N PRO A 165 4.56 5.45 -20.70
CA PRO A 165 5.16 4.27 -21.32
C PRO A 165 4.54 2.94 -20.87
N LEU A 166 3.92 2.90 -19.69
CA LEU A 166 3.17 1.75 -19.19
C LEU A 166 1.67 1.89 -19.46
N VAL A 167 1.09 3.02 -19.06
CA VAL A 167 -0.35 3.25 -18.99
C VAL A 167 -1.02 3.21 -20.37
N GLU A 168 -0.38 3.78 -21.39
CA GLU A 168 -0.92 3.82 -22.75
C GLU A 168 -1.06 2.45 -23.43
N LYS A 169 -0.38 1.43 -22.88
CA LYS A 169 -0.49 0.04 -23.37
C LYS A 169 -1.71 -0.71 -22.84
N LEU A 170 -2.40 -0.15 -21.85
CA LEU A 170 -3.44 -0.81 -21.09
C LEU A 170 -4.84 -0.43 -21.57
N PRO A 171 -5.84 -1.31 -21.41
CA PRO A 171 -7.24 -0.93 -21.56
C PRO A 171 -7.58 0.30 -20.72
N GLN A 172 -8.42 1.18 -21.28
CA GLN A 172 -8.78 2.46 -20.66
C GLN A 172 -9.24 2.30 -19.20
N ALA A 173 -10.00 1.27 -18.90
CA ALA A 173 -10.50 1.00 -17.55
C ALA A 173 -9.38 0.79 -16.51
N LEU A 174 -8.18 0.35 -16.91
CA LEU A 174 -7.04 0.13 -16.03
C LEU A 174 -6.10 1.33 -15.92
N GLN A 175 -6.21 2.29 -16.83
CA GLN A 175 -5.23 3.37 -16.96
C GLN A 175 -5.13 4.27 -15.73
N PRO A 176 -6.23 4.80 -15.14
CA PRO A 176 -6.16 5.68 -13.97
C PRO A 176 -5.57 4.97 -12.74
N PHE A 177 -5.99 3.74 -12.48
CA PHE A 177 -5.47 2.89 -11.41
C PHE A 177 -3.97 2.65 -11.57
N THR A 178 -3.56 2.28 -12.80
CA THR A 178 -2.15 1.96 -13.08
C THR A 178 -1.28 3.21 -13.07
N GLN A 179 -1.79 4.37 -13.48
CA GLN A 179 -1.08 5.64 -13.40
C GLN A 179 -0.67 5.96 -11.96
N ASP A 180 -1.59 5.89 -11.03
CA ASP A 180 -1.29 6.11 -9.62
C ASP A 180 -0.35 5.05 -9.04
N LEU A 181 -0.61 3.78 -9.35
CA LEU A 181 0.25 2.67 -8.92
C LEU A 181 1.68 2.82 -9.43
N ALA A 182 1.83 3.20 -10.71
CA ALA A 182 3.14 3.37 -11.36
C ALA A 182 3.90 4.59 -10.83
N PHE A 183 3.22 5.68 -10.54
CA PHE A 183 3.85 6.84 -9.92
C PHE A 183 4.37 6.51 -8.52
N ASN A 184 3.59 5.76 -7.74
CA ASN A 184 3.93 5.39 -6.36
C ASN A 184 5.01 4.30 -6.27
N ARG A 185 5.09 3.35 -7.23
CA ARG A 185 5.94 2.14 -7.16
C ARG A 185 6.95 2.01 -8.30
N GLY A 186 6.98 2.98 -9.20
CA GLY A 186 7.72 2.88 -10.44
C GLY A 186 7.03 1.96 -11.46
N LEU A 187 7.40 2.10 -12.74
CA LEU A 187 6.77 1.35 -13.84
C LEU A 187 6.91 -0.17 -13.67
N GLY A 188 8.12 -0.63 -13.32
CA GLY A 188 8.40 -2.05 -13.11
C GLY A 188 7.72 -2.63 -11.87
N GLY A 189 7.64 -1.85 -10.78
CA GLY A 189 6.94 -2.24 -9.56
C GLY A 189 5.44 -2.40 -9.79
N ALA A 190 4.82 -1.42 -10.45
CA ALA A 190 3.40 -1.50 -10.84
C ALA A 190 3.13 -2.71 -11.74
N THR A 191 4.00 -2.95 -12.72
CA THR A 191 3.86 -4.10 -13.61
C THR A 191 3.92 -5.43 -12.85
N LYS A 192 4.84 -5.55 -11.86
CA LYS A 192 4.92 -6.77 -11.04
C LYS A 192 3.65 -7.04 -10.25
N TYR A 193 3.04 -6.02 -9.65
CA TYR A 193 1.77 -6.21 -8.93
C TYR A 193 0.62 -6.58 -9.88
N ILE A 194 0.57 -6.02 -11.09
CA ILE A 194 -0.38 -6.42 -12.13
C ILE A 194 -0.16 -7.89 -12.53
N GLN A 195 1.09 -8.30 -12.75
CA GLN A 195 1.43 -9.70 -13.10
C GLN A 195 1.06 -10.68 -11.96
N GLN A 196 1.30 -10.30 -10.70
CA GLN A 196 0.86 -11.09 -9.54
C GLN A 196 -0.66 -11.19 -9.47
N GLY A 197 -1.38 -10.09 -9.71
CA GLY A 197 -2.83 -10.08 -9.77
C GLY A 197 -3.37 -10.97 -10.89
N LEU A 198 -2.75 -10.95 -12.07
CA LEU A 198 -3.09 -11.85 -13.18
C LEU A 198 -2.93 -13.33 -12.79
N ASN A 199 -1.82 -13.67 -12.12
CA ASN A 199 -1.59 -15.03 -11.68
C ASN A 199 -2.59 -15.47 -10.60
N ALA A 200 -3.01 -14.56 -9.70
CA ALA A 200 -4.08 -14.81 -8.74
C ALA A 200 -5.44 -15.08 -9.42
N LEU A 201 -5.66 -14.53 -10.62
CA LEU A 201 -6.84 -14.75 -11.46
C LEU A 201 -6.68 -15.95 -12.43
N GLY A 202 -5.68 -16.80 -12.20
CA GLY A 202 -5.46 -18.02 -12.98
C GLY A 202 -4.72 -17.83 -14.31
N GLN A 203 -4.19 -16.64 -14.59
CA GLN A 203 -3.29 -16.41 -15.72
C GLN A 203 -1.88 -16.89 -15.36
N ASN A 204 -1.14 -17.36 -16.37
CA ASN A 204 0.23 -17.83 -16.15
C ASN A 204 1.23 -16.90 -16.85
N VAL A 205 1.59 -15.80 -16.17
CA VAL A 205 2.54 -14.81 -16.65
C VAL A 205 3.78 -14.74 -15.75
N ALA A 206 4.94 -14.43 -16.32
CA ALA A 206 6.15 -14.18 -15.54
C ALA A 206 6.00 -12.88 -14.74
N VAL A 207 6.45 -12.89 -13.47
CA VAL A 207 6.48 -11.69 -12.60
C VAL A 207 7.86 -11.04 -12.73
N ASP A 208 8.14 -10.47 -13.89
CA ASP A 208 9.43 -9.87 -14.25
C ASP A 208 9.45 -8.33 -14.23
N GLY A 209 8.26 -7.71 -14.15
CA GLY A 209 8.10 -6.26 -14.20
C GLY A 209 8.10 -5.69 -15.63
N GLY A 210 8.09 -6.54 -16.65
CA GLY A 210 8.00 -6.16 -18.05
C GLY A 210 6.55 -6.26 -18.58
N MET A 211 6.02 -5.17 -19.15
CA MET A 211 4.71 -5.18 -19.81
C MET A 211 4.83 -5.67 -21.25
N GLY A 212 5.11 -6.98 -21.38
CA GLY A 212 5.28 -7.65 -22.66
C GLY A 212 3.96 -8.17 -23.27
N PRO A 213 4.00 -8.72 -24.50
CA PRO A 213 2.81 -9.20 -25.22
C PRO A 213 1.99 -10.23 -24.43
N LYS A 214 2.65 -11.17 -23.74
CA LYS A 214 1.96 -12.19 -22.92
C LYS A 214 1.18 -11.57 -21.76
N THR A 215 1.77 -10.60 -21.07
CA THR A 215 1.11 -9.85 -19.98
C THR A 215 -0.09 -9.07 -20.52
N LEU A 216 0.08 -8.36 -21.64
CA LEU A 216 -1.01 -7.62 -22.29
C LEU A 216 -2.15 -8.54 -22.76
N GLN A 217 -1.83 -9.70 -23.31
CA GLN A 217 -2.83 -10.70 -23.70
C GLN A 217 -3.62 -11.19 -22.47
N ALA A 218 -2.94 -11.50 -21.38
CA ALA A 218 -3.57 -11.95 -20.14
C ALA A 218 -4.48 -10.87 -19.52
N ILE A 219 -4.08 -9.59 -19.57
CA ILE A 219 -4.89 -8.46 -19.13
C ILE A 219 -6.24 -8.42 -19.86
N ASN A 220 -6.25 -8.67 -21.17
CA ASN A 220 -7.47 -8.66 -21.99
C ASN A 220 -8.40 -9.86 -21.72
N GLN A 221 -7.95 -10.87 -20.96
CA GLN A 221 -8.73 -12.06 -20.61
C GLN A 221 -9.39 -12.00 -19.24
N VAL A 222 -9.12 -10.96 -18.46
CA VAL A 222 -9.65 -10.81 -17.11
C VAL A 222 -10.51 -9.54 -16.97
N GLU A 223 -11.41 -9.58 -16.02
CA GLU A 223 -12.22 -8.41 -15.70
C GLU A 223 -11.35 -7.35 -15.02
N PRO A 224 -11.35 -6.06 -15.50
CA PRO A 224 -10.45 -5.03 -15.02
C PRO A 224 -10.51 -4.77 -13.51
N ARG A 225 -11.72 -4.74 -12.92
CA ARG A 225 -11.91 -4.50 -11.48
C ARG A 225 -11.33 -5.63 -10.64
N SER A 226 -11.49 -6.87 -11.10
CA SER A 226 -10.90 -8.03 -10.44
C SER A 226 -9.38 -7.96 -10.46
N LEU A 227 -8.80 -7.53 -11.59
CA LEU A 227 -7.36 -7.34 -11.70
C LEU A 227 -6.85 -6.23 -10.78
N MET A 228 -7.55 -5.08 -10.70
CA MET A 228 -7.20 -4.00 -9.79
C MET A 228 -7.21 -4.47 -8.33
N ARG A 229 -8.20 -5.28 -7.96
CA ARG A 229 -8.31 -5.84 -6.61
C ARG A 229 -7.15 -6.77 -6.28
N GLU A 230 -6.86 -7.74 -7.15
CA GLU A 230 -5.78 -8.69 -6.91
C GLU A 230 -4.40 -8.02 -6.98
N ALA A 231 -4.20 -7.02 -7.84
CA ALA A 231 -2.97 -6.22 -7.86
C ALA A 231 -2.81 -5.37 -6.58
N SER A 232 -3.91 -4.84 -6.05
CA SER A 232 -3.93 -4.12 -4.76
C SER A 232 -3.58 -5.04 -3.59
N LYS A 233 -4.12 -6.27 -3.60
CA LYS A 233 -3.81 -7.30 -2.61
C LYS A 233 -2.33 -7.67 -2.67
N ALA A 234 -1.80 -7.93 -3.84
CA ALA A 234 -0.38 -8.23 -4.03
C ALA A 234 0.54 -7.10 -3.53
N GLN A 235 0.16 -5.83 -3.74
CA GLN A 235 0.88 -4.69 -3.17
C GLN A 235 0.81 -4.69 -1.65
N LEU A 236 -0.36 -4.92 -1.07
CA LEU A 236 -0.56 -4.93 0.37
C LEU A 236 0.30 -6.01 1.04
N ASP A 237 0.29 -7.21 0.49
CA ASP A 237 1.10 -8.34 0.99
C ASP A 237 2.60 -8.03 0.95
N ASP A 238 3.08 -7.38 -0.14
CA ASP A 238 4.47 -6.95 -0.25
C ASP A 238 4.83 -5.88 0.81
N GLU A 239 3.94 -4.95 1.11
CA GLU A 239 4.18 -3.95 2.16
C GLU A 239 4.27 -4.57 3.56
N TYR A 240 3.39 -5.51 3.87
CA TYR A 240 3.47 -6.24 5.14
C TYR A 240 4.74 -7.09 5.23
N ARG A 241 5.10 -7.81 4.15
CA ARG A 241 6.35 -8.57 4.09
C ARG A 241 7.56 -7.66 4.34
N ARG A 242 7.65 -6.51 3.65
CA ARG A 242 8.73 -5.53 3.84
C ARG A 242 8.77 -4.96 5.25
N ALA A 243 7.62 -4.76 5.89
CA ALA A 243 7.54 -4.28 7.26
C ALA A 243 7.94 -5.37 8.28
N SER A 244 7.72 -6.64 7.98
CA SER A 244 8.22 -7.75 8.80
C SER A 244 9.74 -7.91 8.71
N GLU A 245 10.30 -7.70 7.52
CA GLU A 245 11.76 -7.74 7.26
C GLU A 245 12.48 -6.49 7.82
N ASN A 246 11.80 -5.34 7.86
CA ASN A 246 12.33 -4.08 8.37
C ASN A 246 11.29 -3.37 9.28
N PRO A 247 11.40 -3.54 10.60
CA PRO A 247 10.44 -2.98 11.57
C PRO A 247 10.27 -1.46 11.50
N GLU A 248 11.29 -0.72 11.04
CA GLU A 248 11.20 0.73 10.82
C GLU A 248 10.10 1.13 9.81
N ARG A 249 9.72 0.21 8.92
CA ARG A 249 8.66 0.41 7.94
C ARG A 249 7.25 0.30 8.52
N LYS A 250 7.07 -0.30 9.71
CA LYS A 250 5.74 -0.48 10.35
C LYS A 250 5.00 0.85 10.51
N LYS A 251 5.72 1.94 10.79
CA LYS A 251 5.14 3.29 10.91
C LYS A 251 4.45 3.81 9.64
N PHE A 252 4.76 3.25 8.48
CA PHE A 252 4.18 3.67 7.19
C PHE A 252 2.99 2.82 6.75
N ILE A 253 2.77 1.65 7.36
CA ILE A 253 1.75 0.67 6.92
C ILE A 253 0.36 1.32 6.85
N GLY A 254 -0.09 2.03 7.88
CA GLY A 254 -1.42 2.65 7.89
C GLY A 254 -1.63 3.65 6.75
N GLY A 255 -0.59 4.41 6.39
CA GLY A 255 -0.64 5.32 5.24
C GLY A 255 -0.71 4.58 3.90
N LEU A 256 0.07 3.50 3.76
CA LEU A 256 0.10 2.66 2.57
C LEU A 256 -1.22 1.92 2.36
N GLU A 257 -1.81 1.36 3.41
CA GLU A 257 -3.14 0.74 3.39
C GLU A 257 -4.21 1.73 2.93
N SER A 258 -4.22 2.92 3.55
CA SER A 258 -5.17 3.97 3.17
C SER A 258 -5.02 4.37 1.70
N ARG A 259 -3.80 4.45 1.20
CA ARG A 259 -3.53 4.74 -0.21
C ARG A 259 -4.04 3.65 -1.15
N ILE A 260 -3.76 2.38 -0.85
CA ILE A 260 -4.24 1.22 -1.63
C ILE A 260 -5.77 1.20 -1.68
N ARG A 261 -6.41 1.39 -0.53
CA ARG A 261 -7.86 1.46 -0.39
C ARG A 261 -8.46 2.58 -1.24
N ASN A 262 -7.94 3.80 -1.10
CA ASN A 262 -8.44 4.97 -1.80
C ASN A 262 -8.30 4.82 -3.32
N ARG A 263 -7.17 4.29 -3.79
CA ARG A 263 -6.95 3.99 -5.22
C ARG A 263 -8.00 3.03 -5.74
N LEU A 264 -8.23 1.93 -5.04
CA LEU A 264 -9.20 0.93 -5.47
C LEU A 264 -10.64 1.48 -5.44
N ALA A 265 -11.00 2.24 -4.41
CA ALA A 265 -12.32 2.85 -4.28
C ALA A 265 -12.62 3.87 -5.40
N ILE A 266 -11.63 4.68 -5.77
CA ILE A 266 -11.82 5.77 -6.74
C ILE A 266 -11.70 5.27 -8.17
N PHE A 267 -10.69 4.46 -8.47
CA PHE A 267 -10.40 4.04 -9.85
C PHE A 267 -10.92 2.64 -10.19
N GLY A 268 -11.32 1.85 -9.18
CA GLY A 268 -11.88 0.51 -9.39
C GLY A 268 -13.35 0.50 -9.83
N GLY A 269 -13.98 1.64 -9.98
CA GLY A 269 -15.39 1.77 -10.34
C GLY A 269 -16.31 1.39 -9.17
N GLY A 270 -17.02 2.34 -8.60
CA GLY A 270 -18.03 2.09 -7.57
C GLY A 270 -19.21 1.26 -8.08
#